data_7b32210dadf5e1a8664b127bd9e3d42b
#
_entry.id   7b32210dadf5e1a8664b127bd9e3d42b
#
_cell.length_a   1.000
_cell.length_b   1.000
_cell.length_c   1.000
_cell.angle_alpha   90.00
_cell.angle_beta   90.00
_cell.angle_gamma   90.00
#
_symmetry.space_group_name_H-M   'P 1'
#
loop_
_entity.id
_entity.type
_entity.pdbx_description
1 polymer ?
#
loop_
_entity_poly.entity_id
_entity_poly.type
_entity_poly.pdbx_seq_one_letter_code
_entity_poly.pdbx_strand_id
1 'polypeptide(L)'
;MNRKVQIILAVLTVFVTGFTNPDHSENLAGDYNLFKIDRSRGPDIVVYDVRLDSQGNLDTSSPISVYWKKFTGDGLFEPLTGIQKKFGYGIKFENISENSADFKFVSSIERIFELRKSGDDHYRVYTFSEGNKVEVKSLFIHFEDDSFWFPEISRIELVGLDTEKGSPVSESIIP
;
A
#
# COMPACT_ATOMS: atom_id res chain seq x y z
N MET A 1 57.12 7.52 -52.78
CA MET A 1 57.19 7.93 -51.37
C MET A 1 55.80 7.63 -50.75
N ASN A 2 55.68 6.38 -50.23
CA ASN A 2 54.38 5.86 -49.76
C ASN A 2 54.29 6.02 -48.22
N ARG A 3 53.41 6.91 -47.78
CA ARG A 3 53.07 7.01 -46.38
C ARG A 3 51.95 5.99 -46.05
N LYS A 4 52.28 4.94 -45.29
CA LYS A 4 51.32 4.01 -44.70
C LYS A 4 50.63 4.72 -43.54
N VAL A 5 49.31 4.93 -43.66
CA VAL A 5 48.46 5.39 -42.58
C VAL A 5 48.15 4.17 -41.72
N GLN A 6 48.66 4.12 -40.49
CA GLN A 6 48.22 3.15 -39.48
C GLN A 6 46.96 3.64 -38.84
N ILE A 7 45.86 2.89 -39.05
CA ILE A 7 44.62 3.11 -38.34
C ILE A 7 44.71 2.33 -37.00
N ILE A 8 44.81 3.08 -35.93
CA ILE A 8 44.73 2.52 -34.58
C ILE A 8 43.26 2.33 -34.26
N LEU A 9 42.78 1.07 -34.24
CA LEU A 9 41.44 0.71 -33.83
C LEU A 9 41.40 0.69 -32.27
N ALA A 10 40.95 1.77 -31.69
CA ALA A 10 40.67 1.81 -30.24
C ALA A 10 39.39 1.00 -29.93
N VAL A 11 39.55 -0.20 -29.42
CA VAL A 11 38.43 -0.99 -28.88
C VAL A 11 38.00 -0.37 -27.57
N LEU A 12 36.90 0.39 -27.62
CA LEU A 12 36.25 0.95 -26.44
C LEU A 12 35.48 -0.19 -25.73
N THR A 13 36.09 -0.81 -24.74
CA THR A 13 35.43 -1.79 -23.87
C THR A 13 34.50 -1.03 -22.94
N VAL A 14 33.23 -0.96 -23.29
CA VAL A 14 32.19 -0.44 -22.39
C VAL A 14 31.99 -1.49 -21.30
N PHE A 15 32.52 -1.26 -20.10
CA PHE A 15 32.13 -1.95 -18.91
C PHE A 15 30.68 -1.54 -18.57
N VAL A 16 29.73 -2.37 -18.95
CA VAL A 16 28.38 -2.28 -18.39
C VAL A 16 28.52 -2.80 -16.96
N THR A 17 28.80 -1.89 -16.02
CA THR A 17 28.57 -2.15 -14.62
C THR A 17 27.07 -2.29 -14.46
N GLY A 18 26.58 -3.52 -14.33
CA GLY A 18 25.22 -3.79 -13.95
C GLY A 18 24.98 -3.08 -12.61
N PHE A 19 24.23 -1.99 -12.65
CA PHE A 19 23.60 -1.46 -11.45
C PHE A 19 22.58 -2.50 -11.04
N THR A 20 22.97 -3.40 -10.14
CA THR A 20 22.04 -4.13 -9.32
C THR A 20 21.38 -3.07 -8.46
N ASN A 21 20.16 -2.68 -8.80
CA ASN A 21 19.35 -1.88 -7.90
C ASN A 21 19.31 -2.63 -6.57
N PRO A 22 19.72 -2.01 -5.46
CA PRO A 22 19.51 -2.61 -4.15
C PRO A 22 18.02 -2.91 -4.05
N ASP A 23 17.70 -4.07 -3.53
CA ASP A 23 16.35 -4.60 -3.43
C ASP A 23 15.46 -3.57 -2.71
N HIS A 24 14.70 -2.80 -3.49
CA HIS A 24 13.79 -1.78 -2.97
C HIS A 24 12.61 -2.39 -2.18
N SER A 25 12.49 -3.71 -2.20
CA SER A 25 11.41 -4.42 -1.54
C SER A 25 11.47 -4.31 -0.01
N GLU A 26 12.66 -4.39 0.58
CA GLU A 26 12.83 -4.30 2.04
C GLU A 26 12.48 -2.92 2.61
N ASN A 27 12.64 -1.85 1.81
CA ASN A 27 12.29 -0.49 2.25
C ASN A 27 10.80 -0.12 2.03
N LEU A 28 10.04 -0.95 1.31
CA LEU A 28 8.62 -0.71 1.06
C LEU A 28 7.73 -1.30 2.15
N ALA A 29 8.08 -2.49 2.66
CA ALA A 29 7.34 -3.12 3.75
C ALA A 29 7.49 -2.32 5.04
N GLY A 30 6.43 -2.29 5.83
CA GLY A 30 6.46 -1.80 7.21
C GLY A 30 6.82 -2.93 8.18
N ASP A 31 6.62 -2.68 9.48
CA ASP A 31 6.95 -3.63 10.54
C ASP A 31 6.01 -4.84 10.57
N TYR A 32 4.70 -4.62 10.34
CA TYR A 32 3.72 -5.69 10.16
C TYR A 32 2.45 -5.18 9.49
N ASN A 33 1.67 -6.13 8.93
CA ASN A 33 0.46 -5.83 8.18
C ASN A 33 -0.69 -5.39 9.07
N LEU A 34 -1.33 -4.27 8.69
CA LEU A 34 -2.55 -3.76 9.31
C LEU A 34 -3.79 -4.33 8.61
N PHE A 35 -3.85 -4.16 7.31
CA PHE A 35 -4.91 -4.67 6.44
C PHE A 35 -4.46 -4.66 4.97
N LYS A 36 -5.29 -5.20 4.09
CA LYS A 36 -5.06 -5.25 2.65
C LYS A 36 -6.29 -4.82 1.87
N ILE A 37 -6.06 -4.41 0.63
CA ILE A 37 -7.11 -4.22 -0.37
C ILE A 37 -6.94 -5.27 -1.45
N ASP A 38 -7.95 -6.14 -1.57
CA ASP A 38 -8.13 -7.06 -2.68
C ASP A 38 -9.00 -6.41 -3.77
N ARG A 39 -8.97 -6.94 -5.00
CA ARG A 39 -9.72 -6.40 -6.13
C ARG A 39 -10.33 -7.51 -6.96
N SER A 40 -11.46 -7.24 -7.61
CA SER A 40 -12.05 -8.18 -8.58
C SER A 40 -11.21 -8.33 -9.86
N ARG A 41 -10.17 -7.51 -10.05
CA ARG A 41 -9.28 -7.52 -11.21
C ARG A 41 -7.89 -7.98 -10.84
N GLY A 42 -7.58 -9.22 -11.22
CA GLY A 42 -6.27 -9.84 -11.02
C GLY A 42 -5.96 -10.16 -9.56
N PRO A 43 -4.90 -10.93 -9.32
CA PRO A 43 -4.56 -11.43 -8.00
C PRO A 43 -3.75 -10.44 -7.13
N ASP A 44 -3.24 -9.36 -7.72
CA ASP A 44 -2.39 -8.40 -7.02
C ASP A 44 -3.18 -7.63 -5.96
N ILE A 45 -2.58 -7.45 -4.79
CA ILE A 45 -3.19 -6.76 -3.65
C ILE A 45 -2.41 -5.50 -3.29
N VAL A 46 -3.09 -4.51 -2.69
CA VAL A 46 -2.45 -3.38 -2.02
C VAL A 46 -2.34 -3.69 -0.53
N VAL A 47 -1.15 -3.56 0.00
CA VAL A 47 -0.81 -3.87 1.39
C VAL A 47 -0.61 -2.57 2.15
N TYR A 48 -1.12 -2.53 3.38
CA TYR A 48 -0.97 -1.42 4.33
C TYR A 48 -0.31 -1.95 5.59
N ASP A 49 0.95 -1.58 5.78
CA ASP A 49 1.74 -2.00 6.93
C ASP A 49 1.99 -0.82 7.86
N VAL A 50 2.00 -1.07 9.16
CA VAL A 50 2.42 -0.06 10.14
C VAL A 50 3.92 0.20 10.01
N ARG A 51 4.34 1.43 10.28
CA ARG A 51 5.74 1.79 10.47
C ARG A 51 5.96 2.28 11.88
N LEU A 52 6.97 1.70 12.53
CA LEU A 52 7.33 2.01 13.90
C LEU A 52 8.70 2.68 13.96
N ASP A 53 8.90 3.48 14.97
CA ASP A 53 10.22 4.00 15.32
C ASP A 53 11.01 2.94 16.13
N SER A 54 12.24 3.26 16.48
CA SER A 54 13.12 2.37 17.25
C SER A 54 12.64 2.07 18.68
N GLN A 55 11.60 2.77 19.14
CA GLN A 55 10.99 2.60 20.46
C GLN A 55 9.67 1.80 20.40
N GLY A 56 9.23 1.41 19.19
CA GLY A 56 7.97 0.70 18.97
C GLY A 56 6.74 1.60 18.99
N ASN A 57 6.91 2.91 18.86
CA ASN A 57 5.84 3.86 18.63
C ASN A 57 5.64 4.10 17.13
N LEU A 58 4.54 4.74 16.74
CA LEU A 58 4.32 5.08 15.34
C LEU A 58 5.43 6.00 14.81
N ASP A 59 5.96 5.68 13.63
CA ASP A 59 6.73 6.66 12.86
C ASP A 59 5.80 7.81 12.44
N THR A 60 5.86 8.92 13.19
CA THR A 60 4.96 10.06 12.97
C THR A 60 5.20 10.76 11.63
N SER A 61 6.33 10.51 10.98
CA SER A 61 6.62 11.03 9.64
C SER A 61 5.90 10.25 8.54
N SER A 62 5.67 8.94 8.75
CA SER A 62 5.02 8.04 7.79
C SER A 62 4.45 6.81 8.50
N PRO A 63 3.33 6.93 9.25
CA PRO A 63 2.81 5.86 10.10
C PRO A 63 2.41 4.58 9.37
N ILE A 64 2.09 4.67 8.09
CA ILE A 64 1.65 3.53 7.27
C ILE A 64 2.44 3.51 5.96
N SER A 65 3.02 2.36 5.66
CA SER A 65 3.59 2.03 4.35
C SER A 65 2.52 1.42 3.44
N VAL A 66 2.46 1.87 2.18
CA VAL A 66 1.46 1.39 1.21
C VAL A 66 2.16 0.98 -0.07
N TYR A 67 1.96 -0.27 -0.48
CA TYR A 67 2.63 -0.84 -1.65
C TYR A 67 1.83 -1.98 -2.29
N TRP A 68 2.18 -2.35 -3.52
CA TRP A 68 1.67 -3.53 -4.20
C TRP A 68 2.42 -4.79 -3.78
N LYS A 69 1.68 -5.85 -3.54
CA LYS A 69 2.20 -7.21 -3.55
C LYS A 69 1.70 -7.90 -4.81
N LYS A 70 2.65 -8.19 -5.72
CA LYS A 70 2.39 -8.81 -7.03
C LYS A 70 2.40 -10.32 -6.91
N PHE A 71 1.36 -10.98 -7.35
CA PHE A 71 1.29 -12.45 -7.45
C PHE A 71 1.54 -12.94 -8.86
N THR A 72 1.48 -12.05 -9.86
CA THR A 72 1.91 -12.32 -11.23
C THR A 72 3.42 -12.07 -11.32
N GLY A 73 4.20 -13.13 -11.39
CA GLY A 73 5.66 -13.09 -11.34
C GLY A 73 6.20 -13.62 -10.01
N ASP A 74 7.25 -13.02 -9.50
CA ASP A 74 8.00 -13.54 -8.35
C ASP A 74 7.52 -13.03 -6.97
N GLY A 75 6.29 -12.55 -6.86
CA GLY A 75 5.74 -12.04 -5.59
C GLY A 75 6.38 -10.73 -5.13
N LEU A 76 6.87 -9.92 -6.06
CA LEU A 76 7.60 -8.70 -5.81
C LEU A 76 6.72 -7.62 -5.14
N PHE A 77 7.35 -6.81 -4.31
CA PHE A 77 6.76 -5.60 -3.77
C PHE A 77 7.07 -4.43 -4.69
N GLU A 78 6.05 -3.67 -5.06
CA GLU A 78 6.20 -2.49 -5.92
C GLU A 78 5.58 -1.25 -5.26
N PRO A 79 6.23 -0.07 -5.36
CA PRO A 79 5.63 1.15 -4.84
C PRO A 79 4.39 1.53 -5.66
N LEU A 80 3.42 2.16 -5.00
CA LEU A 80 2.33 2.82 -5.72
C LEU A 80 2.88 3.93 -6.62
N THR A 81 2.34 4.03 -7.84
CA THR A 81 2.61 5.19 -8.70
C THR A 81 2.04 6.47 -8.12
N GLY A 82 2.53 7.64 -8.58
CA GLY A 82 2.01 8.93 -8.13
C GLY A 82 0.51 9.10 -8.36
N ILE A 83 -0.01 8.57 -9.48
CA ILE A 83 -1.45 8.59 -9.79
C ILE A 83 -2.23 7.72 -8.80
N GLN A 84 -1.76 6.51 -8.53
CA GLN A 84 -2.38 5.59 -7.58
C GLN A 84 -2.40 6.15 -6.15
N LYS A 85 -1.31 6.82 -5.73
CA LYS A 85 -1.25 7.51 -4.43
C LYS A 85 -2.22 8.69 -4.36
N LYS A 86 -2.38 9.43 -5.44
CA LYS A 86 -3.18 10.67 -5.46
C LYS A 86 -4.68 10.43 -5.61
N PHE A 87 -5.08 9.39 -6.35
CA PHE A 87 -6.48 9.20 -6.77
C PHE A 87 -7.08 7.85 -6.41
N GLY A 88 -6.28 6.90 -5.91
CA GLY A 88 -6.75 5.54 -5.65
C GLY A 88 -6.47 5.08 -4.21
N TYR A 89 -5.34 4.47 -4.02
CA TYR A 89 -4.99 3.74 -2.79
C TYR A 89 -4.24 4.58 -1.74
N GLY A 90 -3.94 5.84 -2.04
CA GLY A 90 -3.25 6.71 -1.08
C GLY A 90 -4.12 7.03 0.12
N ILE A 91 -3.47 7.41 1.20
CA ILE A 91 -4.11 7.82 2.45
C ILE A 91 -3.70 9.26 2.78
N LYS A 92 -4.61 9.96 3.43
CA LYS A 92 -4.40 11.31 3.96
C LYS A 92 -4.60 11.27 5.46
N PHE A 93 -3.55 11.55 6.20
CA PHE A 93 -3.61 11.66 7.65
C PHE A 93 -4.26 13.00 8.05
N GLU A 94 -5.08 12.96 9.10
CA GLU A 94 -5.70 14.15 9.71
C GLU A 94 -5.05 14.48 11.05
N ASN A 95 -4.83 13.46 11.89
CA ASN A 95 -4.18 13.59 13.18
C ASN A 95 -3.14 12.48 13.31
N ILE A 96 -1.95 12.81 13.81
CA ILE A 96 -0.88 11.85 14.07
C ILE A 96 -0.30 12.13 15.44
N SER A 97 -0.08 11.07 16.22
CA SER A 97 0.66 11.07 17.47
C SER A 97 1.51 9.80 17.57
N GLU A 98 2.33 9.68 18.59
CA GLU A 98 3.19 8.50 18.81
C GLU A 98 2.42 7.18 18.96
N ASN A 99 1.15 7.23 19.39
CA ASN A 99 0.35 6.04 19.66
C ASN A 99 -0.92 5.93 18.82
N SER A 100 -1.18 6.90 17.96
CA SER A 100 -2.40 6.92 17.15
C SER A 100 -2.28 7.77 15.91
N ALA A 101 -3.05 7.43 14.88
CA ALA A 101 -3.25 8.29 13.72
C ALA A 101 -4.68 8.13 13.21
N ASP A 102 -5.27 9.24 12.72
CA ASP A 102 -6.53 9.22 11.99
C ASP A 102 -6.24 9.49 10.53
N PHE A 103 -6.87 8.73 9.64
CA PHE A 103 -6.65 8.89 8.21
C PHE A 103 -7.93 8.62 7.41
N LYS A 104 -7.90 9.07 6.15
CA LYS A 104 -8.91 8.79 5.13
C LYS A 104 -8.24 8.28 3.87
N PHE A 105 -8.95 7.47 3.10
CA PHE A 105 -8.51 7.18 1.74
C PHE A 105 -8.74 8.40 0.84
N VAL A 106 -7.81 8.65 -0.09
CA VAL A 106 -7.95 9.74 -1.06
C VAL A 106 -9.16 9.55 -1.99
N SER A 107 -9.59 8.31 -2.19
CA SER A 107 -10.75 7.94 -3.00
C SER A 107 -12.07 7.93 -2.23
N SER A 108 -12.05 8.03 -0.89
CA SER A 108 -13.26 8.03 -0.04
C SER A 108 -13.03 8.92 1.17
N ILE A 109 -13.15 10.22 0.96
CA ILE A 109 -12.77 11.26 1.92
C ILE A 109 -13.70 11.39 3.12
N GLU A 110 -14.84 10.73 3.12
CA GLU A 110 -15.84 10.88 4.19
C GLU A 110 -15.61 9.93 5.35
N ARG A 111 -15.10 8.72 5.09
CA ARG A 111 -14.90 7.71 6.12
C ARG A 111 -13.56 7.88 6.82
N ILE A 112 -13.60 8.00 8.14
CA ILE A 112 -12.41 8.06 8.99
C ILE A 112 -12.01 6.64 9.39
N PHE A 113 -10.71 6.39 9.30
CA PHE A 113 -10.05 5.19 9.82
C PHE A 113 -9.12 5.60 10.95
N GLU A 114 -9.16 4.86 12.03
CA GLU A 114 -8.39 5.11 13.24
C GLU A 114 -7.30 4.06 13.40
N LEU A 115 -6.04 4.43 13.30
CA LEU A 115 -4.91 3.59 13.69
C LEU A 115 -4.66 3.77 15.19
N ARG A 116 -4.79 2.71 15.97
CA ARG A 116 -4.67 2.75 17.42
C ARG A 116 -3.81 1.61 17.93
N LYS A 117 -3.03 1.88 18.98
CA LYS A 117 -2.34 0.85 19.75
C LYS A 117 -3.37 0.07 20.57
N SER A 118 -3.35 -1.24 20.47
CA SER A 118 -4.23 -2.14 21.20
C SER A 118 -3.58 -2.59 22.53
N GLY A 119 -4.35 -3.24 23.40
CA GLY A 119 -3.86 -3.69 24.70
C GLY A 119 -2.78 -4.77 24.66
N ASP A 120 -2.52 -5.37 23.50
CA ASP A 120 -1.43 -6.31 23.24
C ASP A 120 -0.19 -5.66 22.57
N ASP A 121 -0.08 -4.34 22.67
CA ASP A 121 0.96 -3.51 22.08
C ASP A 121 1.02 -3.51 20.53
N HIS A 122 0.06 -4.13 19.85
CA HIS A 122 -0.05 -4.08 18.39
C HIS A 122 -0.94 -2.93 17.94
N TYR A 123 -0.59 -2.30 16.85
CA TYR A 123 -1.46 -1.32 16.18
C TYR A 123 -2.47 -2.03 15.31
N ARG A 124 -3.71 -1.51 15.32
CA ARG A 124 -4.81 -2.00 14.50
C ARG A 124 -5.57 -0.82 13.91
N VAL A 125 -6.22 -1.07 12.80
CA VAL A 125 -7.06 -0.06 12.14
C VAL A 125 -8.51 -0.32 12.47
N TYR A 126 -9.21 0.71 12.88
CA TYR A 126 -10.63 0.70 13.21
C TYR A 126 -11.39 1.69 12.34
N THR A 127 -12.66 1.43 12.15
CA THR A 127 -13.65 2.37 11.61
C THR A 127 -15.01 2.10 12.23
N PHE A 128 -16.03 2.89 11.87
CA PHE A 128 -17.40 2.66 12.29
C PHE A 128 -18.24 2.10 11.14
N SER A 129 -18.99 1.04 11.42
CA SER A 129 -19.97 0.43 10.54
C SER A 129 -21.29 0.32 11.29
N GLU A 130 -22.36 0.93 10.76
CA GLU A 130 -23.68 0.94 11.39
C GLU A 130 -23.68 1.33 12.89
N GLY A 131 -22.78 2.24 13.27
CA GLY A 131 -22.63 2.71 14.64
C GLY A 131 -21.76 1.83 15.55
N ASN A 132 -21.31 0.65 15.09
CA ASN A 132 -20.40 -0.21 15.82
C ASN A 132 -18.95 0.04 15.42
N LYS A 133 -18.02 -0.04 16.36
CA LYS A 133 -16.59 0.02 16.09
C LYS A 133 -16.11 -1.32 15.55
N VAL A 134 -15.48 -1.30 14.37
CA VAL A 134 -15.03 -2.48 13.65
C VAL A 134 -13.52 -2.42 13.45
N GLU A 135 -12.81 -3.48 13.82
CA GLU A 135 -11.43 -3.68 13.44
C GLU A 135 -11.36 -4.12 11.97
N VAL A 136 -10.70 -3.33 11.13
CA VAL A 136 -10.59 -3.57 9.69
C VAL A 136 -9.58 -4.69 9.42
N LYS A 137 -9.98 -5.70 8.66
CA LYS A 137 -9.11 -6.80 8.23
C LYS A 137 -8.77 -6.73 6.75
N SER A 138 -9.75 -6.39 5.92
CA SER A 138 -9.54 -6.17 4.49
C SER A 138 -10.62 -5.31 3.88
N LEU A 139 -10.31 -4.74 2.72
CA LEU A 139 -11.27 -4.14 1.79
C LEU A 139 -11.23 -4.92 0.50
N PHE A 140 -12.37 -5.08 -0.16
CA PHE A 140 -12.46 -5.68 -1.49
C PHE A 140 -13.12 -4.70 -2.46
N ILE A 141 -12.42 -4.33 -3.53
CA ILE A 141 -12.94 -3.40 -4.54
C ILE A 141 -13.52 -4.20 -5.71
N HIS A 142 -14.81 -4.01 -5.96
CA HIS A 142 -15.50 -4.54 -7.12
C HIS A 142 -15.55 -3.46 -8.21
N PHE A 143 -15.13 -3.83 -9.43
CA PHE A 143 -15.22 -3.00 -10.62
C PHE A 143 -16.40 -3.47 -11.49
N GLU A 144 -17.11 -2.50 -12.11
CA GLU A 144 -18.27 -2.82 -12.96
C GLU A 144 -17.87 -3.41 -14.32
N ASP A 145 -16.79 -2.88 -14.90
CA ASP A 145 -16.38 -3.19 -16.26
C ASP A 145 -14.88 -3.53 -16.35
N ASP A 146 -14.48 -4.02 -17.53
CA ASP A 146 -13.08 -4.29 -17.87
C ASP A 146 -12.35 -3.06 -18.47
N SER A 147 -12.91 -1.84 -18.33
CA SER A 147 -12.25 -0.63 -18.80
C SER A 147 -10.87 -0.46 -18.18
N PHE A 148 -9.83 -0.46 -19.02
CA PHE A 148 -8.44 -0.36 -18.56
C PHE A 148 -8.08 1.05 -18.09
N TRP A 149 -8.68 2.08 -18.73
CA TRP A 149 -8.27 3.46 -18.54
C TRP A 149 -8.97 4.16 -17.36
N PHE A 150 -10.26 3.88 -17.16
CA PHE A 150 -11.08 4.49 -16.11
C PHE A 150 -12.01 3.43 -15.53
N PRO A 151 -11.49 2.53 -14.67
CA PRO A 151 -12.33 1.51 -14.05
C PRO A 151 -13.34 2.15 -13.11
N GLU A 152 -14.61 1.86 -13.33
CA GLU A 152 -15.68 2.27 -12.45
C GLU A 152 -15.80 1.30 -11.27
N ILE A 153 -15.85 1.84 -10.06
CA ILE A 153 -16.01 1.04 -8.84
C ILE A 153 -17.50 0.87 -8.58
N SER A 154 -18.00 -0.36 -8.64
CA SER A 154 -19.39 -0.66 -8.34
C SER A 154 -19.68 -0.68 -6.84
N ARG A 155 -18.78 -1.25 -6.07
CA ARG A 155 -18.86 -1.29 -4.60
C ARG A 155 -17.51 -1.58 -3.97
N ILE A 156 -17.41 -1.22 -2.70
CA ILE A 156 -16.30 -1.60 -1.83
C ILE A 156 -16.89 -2.43 -0.69
N GLU A 157 -16.34 -3.61 -0.44
CA GLU A 157 -16.73 -4.47 0.66
C GLU A 157 -15.68 -4.36 1.78
N LEU A 158 -16.12 -3.89 2.95
CA LEU A 158 -15.29 -3.80 4.15
C LEU A 158 -15.52 -5.08 4.95
N VAL A 159 -14.44 -5.77 5.28
CA VAL A 159 -14.46 -6.97 6.11
C VAL A 159 -13.66 -6.72 7.39
N GLY A 160 -14.25 -7.02 8.53
CA GLY A 160 -13.64 -6.76 9.82
C GLY A 160 -14.25 -7.58 10.96
N LEU A 161 -13.95 -7.17 12.19
CA LEU A 161 -14.46 -7.76 13.41
C LEU A 161 -15.11 -6.65 14.26
N ASP A 162 -16.34 -6.87 14.71
CA ASP A 162 -16.97 -6.03 15.72
C ASP A 162 -16.14 -6.10 17.01
N THR A 163 -15.71 -4.96 17.52
CA THR A 163 -14.78 -4.93 18.67
C THR A 163 -15.43 -5.29 19.99
N GLU A 164 -16.76 -5.20 20.11
CA GLU A 164 -17.51 -5.54 21.33
C GLU A 164 -17.94 -7.00 21.32
N LYS A 165 -18.42 -7.49 20.17
CA LYS A 165 -18.99 -8.85 20.04
C LYS A 165 -17.96 -9.89 19.57
N GLY A 166 -16.84 -9.44 18.97
CA GLY A 166 -15.85 -10.33 18.35
C GLY A 166 -16.37 -11.06 17.11
N SER A 167 -17.54 -10.67 16.59
CA SER A 167 -18.18 -11.32 15.45
C SER A 167 -17.67 -10.71 14.12
N PRO A 168 -17.60 -11.51 13.04
CA PRO A 168 -17.29 -10.97 11.70
C PRO A 168 -18.33 -9.94 11.26
N VAL A 169 -17.86 -8.88 10.62
CA VAL A 169 -18.66 -7.84 9.99
C VAL A 169 -18.29 -7.74 8.53
N SER A 170 -19.28 -7.65 7.65
CA SER A 170 -19.11 -7.30 6.25
C SER A 170 -20.07 -6.17 5.91
N GLU A 171 -19.56 -5.06 5.38
CA GLU A 171 -20.33 -3.89 4.96
C GLU A 171 -20.08 -3.60 3.47
N SER A 172 -21.14 -3.40 2.71
CA SER A 172 -21.06 -2.97 1.30
C SER A 172 -21.21 -1.46 1.22
N ILE A 173 -20.19 -0.80 0.70
CA ILE A 173 -20.13 0.66 0.51
C ILE A 173 -20.27 0.94 -0.98
N ILE A 174 -21.26 1.73 -1.35
CA ILE A 174 -21.45 2.24 -2.72
C ILE A 174 -20.73 3.59 -2.78
N PRO A 175 -19.77 3.77 -3.72
CA PRO A 175 -19.04 5.04 -3.89
C PRO A 175 -19.90 6.21 -4.25
#